data_6ff091a4576c6a693b28cf97f2c81c45
#
_entry.id   6ff091a4576c6a693b28cf97f2c81c45
#
_cell.length_a   1.000
_cell.length_b   1.000
_cell.length_c   1.000
_cell.angle_alpha   90.00
_cell.angle_beta   90.00
_cell.angle_gamma   90.00
#
_symmetry.space_group_name_H-M   'P 1'
#
loop_
_entity.id
_entity.type
_entity.pdbx_description
1 polymer ?
#
loop_
_entity_poly.entity_id
_entity_poly.type
_entity_poly.pdbx_seq_one_letter_code
_entity_poly.pdbx_strand_id
1 'polypeptide(L)'
;MRPFNTFRDNRLWKRVDYDWVYWYQCVDFAKFYIDTCLWLGKVGRLGNAKDTPNAPFFADWEKIWGMNDLMQWDIIVKTRWKYWHIAIVDRIVGDKIYVLEQNGSGKNSGSGEGENAIRLKGYPFDFYDMVLRCKKIFDNLQEERRYIKEKLLERQKALSTDPESSLLKAKLISTQDYQNSIRYLKKK
;
A
#
# COMPACT_ATOMS: atom_id res chain seq x y z
N MET A 1 3.57 -10.94 1.13
CA MET A 1 3.32 -9.51 1.36
C MET A 1 3.44 -9.19 2.84
N ARG A 2 4.04 -8.06 3.21
CA ARG A 2 4.06 -7.62 4.62
C ARG A 2 2.76 -6.89 4.92
N PRO A 3 2.22 -6.96 6.15
CA PRO A 3 1.12 -6.10 6.54
C PRO A 3 1.50 -4.62 6.34
N PHE A 4 0.65 -3.85 5.68
CA PHE A 4 0.96 -2.46 5.32
C PHE A 4 1.25 -1.58 6.54
N ASN A 5 0.47 -1.75 7.61
CA ASN A 5 0.69 -0.98 8.83
C ASN A 5 2.08 -1.26 9.42
N THR A 6 2.53 -2.52 9.43
CA THR A 6 3.88 -2.89 9.87
C THR A 6 4.95 -2.27 8.97
N PHE A 7 4.74 -2.25 7.65
CA PHE A 7 5.65 -1.60 6.72
C PHE A 7 5.71 -0.09 6.99
N ARG A 8 4.54 0.58 7.08
CA ARG A 8 4.42 2.01 7.37
C ARG A 8 5.17 2.38 8.65
N ASP A 9 4.82 1.73 9.75
CA ASP A 9 5.33 2.10 11.09
C ASP A 9 6.85 1.88 11.20
N ASN A 10 7.38 0.90 10.49
CA ASN A 10 8.82 0.65 10.41
C ASN A 10 9.58 1.63 9.49
N ARG A 11 8.89 2.39 8.66
CA ARG A 11 9.51 3.26 7.63
C ARG A 11 9.31 4.75 7.88
N LEU A 12 8.33 5.15 8.65
CA LEU A 12 8.16 6.55 9.04
C LEU A 12 9.47 7.11 9.60
N TRP A 13 9.82 8.32 9.15
CA TRP A 13 11.00 9.09 9.52
C TRP A 13 12.34 8.49 9.06
N LYS A 14 12.34 7.38 8.32
CA LYS A 14 13.53 6.82 7.70
C LYS A 14 13.69 7.36 6.28
N ARG A 15 14.88 7.19 5.72
CA ARG A 15 15.20 7.53 4.34
C ARG A 15 15.51 6.26 3.57
N VAL A 16 15.17 6.27 2.29
CA VAL A 16 15.47 5.19 1.36
C VAL A 16 16.13 5.77 0.13
N ASP A 17 17.35 5.34 -0.14
CA ASP A 17 18.04 5.47 -1.41
C ASP A 17 18.16 4.06 -1.96
N TYR A 18 17.29 3.70 -2.90
CA TYR A 18 17.13 2.32 -3.35
C TYR A 18 18.21 1.88 -4.34
N ASP A 19 18.65 2.80 -5.20
CA ASP A 19 19.60 2.50 -6.27
C ASP A 19 20.91 3.30 -6.19
N TRP A 20 21.07 4.08 -5.12
CA TRP A 20 22.25 4.94 -4.87
C TRP A 20 22.48 6.00 -5.94
N VAL A 21 21.37 6.41 -6.63
CA VAL A 21 21.39 7.40 -7.70
C VAL A 21 20.47 8.57 -7.37
N TYR A 22 21.00 9.78 -7.37
CA TYR A 22 20.27 11.03 -7.11
C TYR A 22 19.68 11.17 -5.70
N TRP A 23 20.19 10.45 -4.70
CA TRP A 23 19.79 10.56 -3.30
C TRP A 23 18.33 10.12 -3.08
N TYR A 24 17.78 10.37 -1.94
CA TYR A 24 16.48 9.96 -1.42
C TYR A 24 15.28 10.49 -2.22
N GLN A 25 15.02 9.95 -3.41
CA GLN A 25 13.93 10.40 -4.27
C GLN A 25 12.60 9.69 -3.94
N CYS A 26 11.49 10.29 -4.36
CA CYS A 26 10.17 9.66 -4.23
C CYS A 26 10.08 8.33 -4.99
N VAL A 27 10.79 8.22 -6.12
CA VAL A 27 10.87 6.99 -6.91
C VAL A 27 11.64 5.88 -6.18
N ASP A 28 12.67 6.20 -5.39
CA ASP A 28 13.39 5.22 -4.58
C ASP A 28 12.50 4.58 -3.53
N PHE A 29 11.68 5.40 -2.88
CA PHE A 29 10.72 4.89 -1.93
C PHE A 29 9.66 4.00 -2.58
N ALA A 30 9.17 4.36 -3.76
CA ALA A 30 8.23 3.52 -4.52
C ALA A 30 8.86 2.19 -4.92
N LYS A 31 10.11 2.17 -5.42
CA LYS A 31 10.86 0.93 -5.72
C LYS A 31 11.03 0.07 -4.48
N PHE A 32 11.45 0.67 -3.38
CA PHE A 32 11.63 -0.03 -2.12
C PHE A 32 10.33 -0.63 -1.62
N TYR A 33 9.21 0.09 -1.72
CA TYR A 33 7.90 -0.41 -1.37
C TYR A 33 7.50 -1.64 -2.20
N ILE A 34 7.66 -1.56 -3.52
CA ILE A 34 7.36 -2.65 -4.45
C ILE A 34 8.18 -3.90 -4.11
N ASP A 35 9.47 -3.75 -3.89
CA ASP A 35 10.39 -4.86 -3.59
C ASP A 35 10.13 -5.47 -2.21
N THR A 36 10.05 -4.64 -1.18
CA THR A 36 10.10 -5.13 0.21
C THR A 36 8.75 -5.27 0.90
N CYS A 37 7.72 -4.57 0.44
CA CYS A 37 6.36 -4.66 0.97
C CYS A 37 5.48 -5.55 0.10
N LEU A 38 5.44 -5.27 -1.20
CA LEU A 38 4.64 -6.06 -2.15
C LEU A 38 5.32 -7.39 -2.54
N TRP A 39 6.63 -7.52 -2.34
CA TRP A 39 7.43 -8.71 -2.67
C TRP A 39 7.37 -9.08 -4.15
N LEU A 40 7.38 -8.07 -5.00
CA LEU A 40 7.37 -8.24 -6.45
C LEU A 40 8.77 -8.28 -7.06
N GLY A 41 9.81 -8.25 -6.21
CA GLY A 41 11.20 -8.33 -6.60
C GLY A 41 11.82 -6.97 -6.94
N LYS A 42 13.10 -7.00 -7.29
CA LYS A 42 13.87 -5.79 -7.58
C LYS A 42 13.29 -5.01 -8.76
N VAL A 43 13.08 -3.72 -8.53
CA VAL A 43 12.57 -2.80 -9.54
C VAL A 43 13.73 -2.12 -10.25
N GLY A 44 13.77 -2.26 -11.56
CA GLY A 44 14.76 -1.62 -12.41
C GLY A 44 14.58 -0.10 -12.51
N ARG A 45 15.13 0.51 -13.55
CA ARG A 45 15.02 1.94 -13.78
C ARG A 45 13.57 2.33 -14.10
N LEU A 46 13.00 3.25 -13.33
CA LEU A 46 11.67 3.80 -13.54
C LEU A 46 11.66 5.18 -14.22
N GLY A 47 12.83 5.84 -14.32
CA GLY A 47 12.92 7.23 -14.76
C GLY A 47 12.45 8.22 -13.69
N ASN A 48 11.93 9.37 -14.12
CA ASN A 48 11.29 10.30 -13.20
C ASN A 48 9.91 9.77 -12.75
N ALA A 49 9.33 10.32 -11.70
CA ALA A 49 8.01 9.89 -11.23
C ALA A 49 6.94 9.91 -12.34
N LYS A 50 6.96 10.88 -13.24
CA LYS A 50 6.07 10.97 -14.41
C LYS A 50 6.22 9.83 -15.43
N ASP A 51 7.43 9.31 -15.54
CA ASP A 51 7.76 8.27 -16.52
C ASP A 51 7.40 6.88 -15.96
N THR A 52 7.26 6.79 -14.64
CA THR A 52 6.96 5.55 -13.90
C THR A 52 5.77 4.77 -14.48
N PRO A 53 4.63 5.37 -14.83
CA PRO A 53 3.50 4.62 -15.39
C PRO A 53 3.81 3.92 -16.72
N ASN A 54 4.79 4.42 -17.45
CA ASN A 54 5.20 3.88 -18.76
C ASN A 54 6.40 2.94 -18.66
N ALA A 55 6.98 2.78 -17.49
CA ALA A 55 8.09 1.85 -17.30
C ALA A 55 7.63 0.40 -17.54
N PRO A 56 8.44 -0.47 -18.16
CA PRO A 56 8.09 -1.85 -18.46
C PRO A 56 7.61 -2.64 -17.24
N PHE A 57 8.11 -2.33 -16.06
CA PHE A 57 7.68 -2.96 -14.81
C PHE A 57 6.18 -2.82 -14.55
N PHE A 58 5.56 -1.74 -15.01
CA PHE A 58 4.12 -1.46 -14.81
C PHE A 58 3.26 -1.86 -16.01
N ALA A 59 3.76 -2.67 -16.95
CA ALA A 59 3.00 -3.07 -18.13
C ALA A 59 1.67 -3.78 -17.77
N ASP A 60 1.71 -4.66 -16.77
CA ASP A 60 0.56 -5.46 -16.32
C ASP A 60 -0.21 -4.82 -15.17
N TRP A 61 0.16 -3.60 -14.77
CA TRP A 61 -0.55 -2.88 -13.72
C TRP A 61 -1.75 -2.13 -14.30
N GLU A 62 -2.79 -2.06 -13.51
CA GLU A 62 -3.93 -1.21 -13.83
C GLU A 62 -3.53 0.27 -13.68
N LYS A 63 -3.84 1.07 -14.70
CA LYS A 63 -3.57 2.51 -14.75
C LYS A 63 -4.91 3.23 -14.77
N ILE A 64 -5.27 3.84 -13.65
CA ILE A 64 -6.55 4.50 -13.45
C ILE A 64 -6.32 6.01 -13.44
N TRP A 65 -6.97 6.73 -14.34
CA TRP A 65 -6.96 8.18 -14.35
C TRP A 65 -7.95 8.74 -13.33
N GLY A 66 -7.53 9.76 -12.61
CA GLY A 66 -8.28 10.30 -11.48
C GLY A 66 -8.07 9.52 -10.19
N MET A 67 -8.73 9.98 -9.13
CA MET A 67 -8.56 9.44 -7.78
C MET A 67 -9.82 8.74 -7.28
N ASN A 68 -10.65 8.24 -8.19
CA ASN A 68 -11.81 7.43 -7.84
C ASN A 68 -11.36 6.03 -7.43
N ASP A 69 -12.08 5.43 -6.51
CA ASP A 69 -11.86 4.05 -6.05
C ASP A 69 -10.45 3.75 -5.50
N LEU A 70 -9.80 4.76 -4.92
CA LEU A 70 -8.50 4.59 -4.27
C LEU A 70 -8.56 3.55 -3.17
N MET A 71 -7.51 2.76 -3.10
CA MET A 71 -7.35 1.74 -2.08
C MET A 71 -6.02 1.91 -1.36
N GLN A 72 -5.97 1.50 -0.09
CA GLN A 72 -4.70 1.28 0.58
C GLN A 72 -3.85 0.35 -0.29
N TRP A 73 -2.55 0.60 -0.42
CA TRP A 73 -1.56 -0.07 -1.27
C TRP A 73 -1.42 0.49 -2.69
N ASP A 74 -2.36 1.29 -3.18
CA ASP A 74 -2.19 1.93 -4.48
C ASP A 74 -0.97 2.85 -4.49
N ILE A 75 -0.27 2.86 -5.60
CA ILE A 75 0.75 3.86 -5.88
C ILE A 75 0.07 4.96 -6.68
N ILE A 76 0.23 6.20 -6.25
CA ILE A 76 -0.36 7.36 -6.93
C ILE A 76 0.71 8.27 -7.48
N VAL A 77 0.45 8.80 -8.66
CA VAL A 77 1.40 9.63 -9.42
C VAL A 77 0.77 10.97 -9.74
N LYS A 78 1.55 12.03 -9.53
CA LYS A 78 1.23 13.37 -10.02
C LYS A 78 1.94 13.59 -11.34
N THR A 79 1.17 13.75 -12.43
CA THR A 79 1.73 13.82 -13.78
C THR A 79 1.76 15.23 -14.38
N ARG A 80 1.05 16.23 -13.81
CA ARG A 80 0.75 17.53 -14.45
C ARG A 80 1.78 18.65 -14.26
N TRP A 81 2.89 18.46 -13.52
CA TRP A 81 3.86 19.52 -13.20
C TRP A 81 5.29 19.17 -13.61
N LYS A 82 6.16 20.17 -13.65
CA LYS A 82 7.56 20.03 -14.06
C LYS A 82 8.34 19.00 -13.21
N TYR A 83 8.04 18.93 -11.92
CA TYR A 83 8.63 17.98 -10.99
C TYR A 83 7.51 17.09 -10.45
N TRP A 84 7.46 15.91 -10.96
CA TRP A 84 6.48 14.86 -10.72
C TRP A 84 6.70 14.22 -9.37
N HIS A 85 5.63 13.72 -8.80
CA HIS A 85 5.69 13.08 -7.51
C HIS A 85 4.98 11.74 -7.53
N ILE A 86 5.51 10.78 -6.75
CA ILE A 86 4.93 9.45 -6.58
C ILE A 86 4.83 9.17 -5.08
N ALA A 87 3.73 8.58 -4.66
CA ALA A 87 3.44 8.27 -3.27
C ALA A 87 2.62 6.99 -3.15
N ILE A 88 2.46 6.49 -1.93
CA ILE A 88 1.72 5.26 -1.63
C ILE A 88 0.53 5.60 -0.76
N VAL A 89 -0.67 5.15 -1.14
CA VAL A 89 -1.90 5.40 -0.39
C VAL A 89 -1.89 4.64 0.93
N ASP A 90 -1.98 5.38 2.04
CA ASP A 90 -2.17 4.81 3.37
C ASP A 90 -3.65 4.65 3.70
N ARG A 91 -4.43 5.72 3.58
CA ARG A 91 -5.87 5.73 3.88
C ARG A 91 -6.56 6.95 3.31
N ILE A 92 -7.87 6.89 3.26
CA ILE A 92 -8.74 8.01 2.93
C ILE A 92 -9.51 8.40 4.20
N VAL A 93 -9.54 9.68 4.52
CA VAL A 93 -10.30 10.22 5.65
C VAL A 93 -11.00 11.51 5.20
N GLY A 94 -12.33 11.48 5.14
CA GLY A 94 -13.12 12.61 4.63
C GLY A 94 -12.75 12.94 3.18
N ASP A 95 -12.37 14.18 2.95
CA ASP A 95 -11.98 14.74 1.65
C ASP A 95 -10.47 14.67 1.37
N LYS A 96 -9.71 13.91 2.17
CA LYS A 96 -8.25 13.81 2.06
C LYS A 96 -7.76 12.39 1.84
N ILE A 97 -6.74 12.30 0.98
CA ILE A 97 -5.93 11.11 0.78
C ILE A 97 -4.69 11.25 1.65
N TYR A 98 -4.49 10.33 2.58
CA TYR A 98 -3.24 10.23 3.34
C TYR A 98 -2.29 9.27 2.66
N VAL A 99 -1.06 9.73 2.43
CA VAL A 99 -0.05 9.00 1.67
C VAL A 99 1.26 8.89 2.45
N LEU A 100 1.98 7.80 2.21
CA LEU A 100 3.39 7.71 2.54
C LEU A 100 4.19 8.25 1.37
N GLU A 101 5.06 9.21 1.63
CA GLU A 101 5.88 9.86 0.60
C GLU A 101 7.30 10.11 1.10
N GLN A 102 8.24 10.22 0.17
CA GLN A 102 9.59 10.69 0.37
C GLN A 102 9.88 11.84 -0.59
N ASN A 103 10.60 12.87 -0.15
CA ASN A 103 10.94 14.05 -0.97
C ASN A 103 9.73 14.80 -1.56
N GLY A 104 8.60 14.83 -0.87
CA GLY A 104 7.38 15.49 -1.34
C GLY A 104 7.42 17.03 -1.36
N SER A 105 8.48 17.66 -0.83
CA SER A 105 8.66 19.12 -0.89
C SER A 105 9.31 19.61 -2.17
N GLY A 106 9.88 18.68 -2.98
CA GLY A 106 10.64 19.02 -4.19
C GLY A 106 11.94 19.81 -3.93
N LYS A 107 12.29 20.03 -2.68
CA LYS A 107 13.56 20.65 -2.30
C LYS A 107 14.62 19.55 -2.23
N ASN A 108 15.47 19.49 -3.24
CA ASN A 108 16.69 18.67 -3.24
C ASN A 108 17.72 19.26 -2.26
N SER A 109 17.36 19.40 -0.99
CA SER A 109 18.31 19.80 0.03
C SER A 109 19.10 18.56 0.46
N GLY A 110 20.27 18.37 -0.10
CA GLY A 110 21.16 17.24 0.17
C GLY A 110 21.72 17.18 1.61
N SER A 111 21.15 17.92 2.56
CA SER A 111 21.71 18.02 3.90
C SER A 111 20.70 18.16 5.05
N GLY A 112 19.39 18.25 4.78
CA GLY A 112 18.39 18.42 5.85
C GLY A 112 17.89 17.08 6.41
N GLU A 113 18.11 16.80 7.68
CA GLU A 113 17.68 15.55 8.33
C GLU A 113 16.17 15.30 8.35
N GLY A 114 15.33 16.28 8.03
CA GLY A 114 13.86 16.15 8.07
C GLY A 114 13.14 16.11 6.73
N GLU A 115 13.68 16.71 5.68
CA GLU A 115 12.92 16.96 4.44
C GLU A 115 12.80 15.74 3.52
N ASN A 116 13.75 14.82 3.54
CA ASN A 116 13.78 13.63 2.70
C ASN A 116 13.37 12.34 3.44
N ALA A 117 12.91 12.44 4.68
CA ALA A 117 12.41 11.28 5.40
C ALA A 117 11.02 10.87 4.87
N ILE A 118 10.75 9.57 4.92
CA ILE A 118 9.41 9.04 4.66
C ILE A 118 8.45 9.59 5.71
N ARG A 119 7.39 10.21 5.25
CA ARG A 119 6.38 10.83 6.11
C ARG A 119 4.96 10.50 5.65
N LEU A 120 4.04 10.59 6.58
CA LEU A 120 2.62 10.52 6.32
C LEU A 120 2.09 11.94 6.09
N LYS A 121 1.46 12.20 4.94
CA LYS A 121 0.90 13.51 4.61
C LYS A 121 -0.46 13.39 3.95
N GLY A 122 -1.36 14.33 4.29
CA GLY A 122 -2.69 14.42 3.69
C GLY A 122 -2.72 15.40 2.52
N TYR A 123 -3.40 15.01 1.45
CA TYR A 123 -3.61 15.81 0.25
C TYR A 123 -5.09 15.80 -0.16
N PRO A 124 -5.60 16.84 -0.86
CA PRO A 124 -6.90 16.79 -1.50
C PRO A 124 -6.89 15.80 -2.67
N PHE A 125 -8.07 15.33 -3.09
CA PHE A 125 -8.20 14.32 -4.15
C PHE A 125 -7.67 14.77 -5.51
N ASP A 126 -7.70 16.06 -5.81
CA ASP A 126 -7.24 16.64 -7.06
C ASP A 126 -5.71 16.86 -7.13
N PHE A 127 -5.01 16.52 -6.05
CA PHE A 127 -3.56 16.72 -6.00
C PHE A 127 -2.78 15.73 -6.88
N TYR A 128 -3.24 14.49 -7.00
CA TYR A 128 -2.67 13.45 -7.86
C TYR A 128 -3.56 13.19 -9.08
N ASP A 129 -3.03 12.55 -10.11
CA ASP A 129 -3.74 12.38 -11.39
C ASP A 129 -3.98 10.93 -11.76
N MET A 130 -3.10 10.03 -11.35
CA MET A 130 -3.10 8.66 -11.79
C MET A 130 -2.84 7.69 -10.64
N VAL A 131 -3.51 6.55 -10.70
CA VAL A 131 -3.32 5.41 -9.81
C VAL A 131 -2.64 4.29 -10.58
N LEU A 132 -1.63 3.67 -9.97
CA LEU A 132 -1.03 2.42 -10.40
C LEU A 132 -1.41 1.34 -9.40
N ARG A 133 -2.22 0.39 -9.83
CA ARG A 133 -2.72 -0.72 -8.99
C ARG A 133 -2.17 -2.04 -9.47
N CYS A 134 -1.55 -2.78 -8.58
CA CYS A 134 -1.10 -4.14 -8.86
C CYS A 134 -2.29 -5.10 -8.82
N LYS A 135 -2.80 -5.53 -9.97
CA LYS A 135 -3.96 -6.45 -10.09
C LYS A 135 -3.79 -7.69 -9.22
N LYS A 136 -2.64 -8.35 -9.30
CA LYS A 136 -2.36 -9.56 -8.53
C LYS A 136 -2.55 -9.39 -7.02
N ILE A 137 -2.16 -8.23 -6.48
CA ILE A 137 -2.32 -7.93 -5.06
C ILE A 137 -3.77 -7.59 -4.75
N PHE A 138 -4.40 -6.83 -5.61
CA PHE A 138 -5.80 -6.47 -5.48
C PHE A 138 -6.71 -7.70 -5.46
N ASP A 139 -6.54 -8.60 -6.41
CA ASP A 139 -7.32 -9.83 -6.50
C ASP A 139 -7.15 -10.71 -5.27
N ASN A 140 -5.91 -10.87 -4.78
CA ASN A 140 -5.62 -11.61 -3.55
C ASN A 140 -6.28 -10.97 -2.32
N LEU A 141 -6.28 -9.64 -2.21
CA LEU A 141 -6.93 -8.93 -1.10
C LEU A 141 -8.45 -9.04 -1.16
N GLN A 142 -9.05 -9.02 -2.35
CA GLN A 142 -10.49 -9.22 -2.52
C GLN A 142 -10.90 -10.64 -2.16
N GLU A 143 -10.12 -11.64 -2.57
CA GLU A 143 -10.35 -13.04 -2.21
C GLU A 143 -10.26 -13.25 -0.68
N GLU A 144 -9.25 -12.66 -0.03
CA GLU A 144 -9.10 -12.71 1.42
C GLU A 144 -10.28 -12.03 2.15
N ARG A 145 -10.71 -10.85 1.69
CA ARG A 145 -11.88 -10.15 2.25
C ARG A 145 -13.15 -10.97 2.10
N ARG A 146 -13.35 -11.59 0.94
CA ARG A 146 -14.50 -12.48 0.72
C ARG A 146 -14.48 -13.65 1.69
N TYR A 147 -13.34 -14.33 1.80
CA TYR A 147 -13.17 -15.44 2.73
C TYR A 147 -13.46 -15.05 4.20
N ILE A 148 -12.91 -13.92 4.65
CA ILE A 148 -13.15 -13.41 6.01
C ILE A 148 -14.65 -13.10 6.21
N LYS A 149 -15.28 -12.46 5.22
CA LYS A 149 -16.73 -12.13 5.28
C LYS A 149 -17.59 -13.39 5.38
N GLU A 150 -17.29 -14.41 4.58
CA GLU A 150 -17.98 -15.71 4.64
C GLU A 150 -17.84 -16.37 6.00
N LYS A 151 -16.62 -16.38 6.56
CA LYS A 151 -16.35 -16.92 7.90
C LYS A 151 -17.04 -16.16 9.03
N LEU A 152 -17.12 -14.84 8.93
CA LEU A 152 -17.87 -14.02 9.88
C LEU A 152 -19.37 -14.33 9.80
N LEU A 153 -19.92 -14.51 8.60
CA LEU A 153 -21.34 -14.85 8.42
C LEU A 153 -21.68 -16.26 8.96
N GLU A 154 -20.83 -17.25 8.71
CA GLU A 154 -20.95 -18.59 9.28
C GLU A 154 -20.96 -18.53 10.82
N ARG A 155 -20.06 -17.71 11.38
CA ARG A 155 -19.97 -17.49 12.82
C ARG A 155 -21.23 -16.83 13.40
N GLN A 156 -21.77 -15.82 12.73
CA GLN A 156 -23.03 -15.18 13.14
C GLN A 156 -24.20 -16.16 13.13
N LYS A 157 -24.30 -17.01 12.10
CA LYS A 157 -25.32 -18.06 12.02
C LYS A 157 -25.17 -19.08 13.17
N ALA A 158 -23.96 -19.53 13.46
CA ALA A 158 -23.72 -20.46 14.57
C ALA A 158 -24.07 -19.86 15.94
N LEU A 159 -23.82 -18.55 16.12
CA LEU A 159 -24.18 -17.83 17.34
C LEU A 159 -25.71 -17.65 17.52
N SER A 160 -26.44 -17.55 16.41
CA SER A 160 -27.90 -17.37 16.45
C SER A 160 -28.68 -18.65 16.77
N THR A 161 -28.06 -19.82 16.60
CA THR A 161 -28.72 -21.13 16.78
C THR A 161 -28.57 -21.73 18.18
N ASP A 162 -27.56 -21.32 18.96
CA ASP A 162 -27.32 -21.81 20.33
C ASP A 162 -26.50 -20.79 21.15
N PRO A 163 -27.17 -19.95 21.98
CA PRO A 163 -26.49 -18.89 22.74
C PRO A 163 -25.50 -19.38 23.81
N GLU A 164 -25.70 -20.51 24.41
CA GLU A 164 -24.86 -20.98 25.53
C GLU A 164 -23.61 -21.74 25.07
N SER A 165 -23.70 -22.57 24.04
CA SER A 165 -22.50 -23.24 23.47
C SER A 165 -21.69 -22.33 22.58
N SER A 166 -22.25 -21.25 22.09
CA SER A 166 -21.67 -20.34 21.12
C SER A 166 -20.54 -19.46 21.65
N LEU A 167 -20.54 -19.11 22.93
CA LEU A 167 -19.45 -18.30 23.51
C LEU A 167 -18.13 -19.07 23.63
N LEU A 168 -18.18 -20.36 23.92
CA LEU A 168 -16.99 -21.22 23.98
C LEU A 168 -16.47 -21.56 22.59
N LYS A 169 -17.37 -21.92 21.66
CA LYS A 169 -17.01 -22.17 20.24
C LYS A 169 -16.47 -20.93 19.55
N ALA A 170 -17.03 -19.75 19.83
CA ALA A 170 -16.55 -18.48 19.26
C ALA A 170 -15.12 -18.12 19.67
N LYS A 171 -14.70 -18.43 20.89
CA LYS A 171 -13.32 -18.24 21.34
C LYS A 171 -12.35 -19.19 20.65
N LEU A 172 -12.71 -20.45 20.45
CA LEU A 172 -11.85 -21.45 19.77
C LEU A 172 -11.68 -21.15 18.28
N ILE A 173 -12.77 -20.81 17.59
CA ILE A 173 -12.74 -20.51 16.14
C ILE A 173 -11.90 -19.26 15.86
N SER A 174 -11.97 -18.21 16.70
CA SER A 174 -11.19 -16.98 16.47
C SER A 174 -9.69 -17.18 16.48
N THR A 175 -9.20 -18.09 17.32
CA THR A 175 -7.75 -18.39 17.41
C THR A 175 -7.31 -19.28 16.25
N GLN A 176 -8.14 -20.24 15.86
CA GLN A 176 -7.84 -21.17 14.78
C GLN A 176 -7.91 -20.50 13.39
N ASP A 177 -8.90 -19.63 13.16
CA ASP A 177 -9.06 -18.93 11.88
C ASP A 177 -7.95 -17.89 11.69
N TYR A 178 -7.53 -17.21 12.75
CA TYR A 178 -6.36 -16.34 12.71
C TYR A 178 -5.07 -17.12 12.37
N GLN A 179 -4.87 -18.30 13.00
CA GLN A 179 -3.73 -19.16 12.72
C GLN A 179 -3.77 -19.74 11.29
N ASN A 180 -4.96 -20.07 10.78
CA ASN A 180 -5.14 -20.59 9.42
C ASN A 180 -4.91 -19.50 8.36
N SER A 181 -5.37 -18.27 8.60
CA SER A 181 -5.11 -17.12 7.73
C SER A 181 -3.60 -16.82 7.62
N ILE A 182 -2.87 -16.87 8.74
CA ILE A 182 -1.41 -16.72 8.74
C ILE A 182 -0.72 -17.86 7.97
N ARG A 183 -1.20 -19.11 8.09
CA ARG A 183 -0.64 -20.27 7.36
C ARG A 183 -0.91 -20.20 5.86
N TYR A 184 -2.09 -19.73 5.46
CA TYR A 184 -2.44 -19.54 4.05
C TYR A 184 -1.54 -18.49 3.38
N LEU A 185 -1.28 -17.38 4.08
CA LEU A 185 -0.38 -16.33 3.60
C LEU A 185 1.09 -16.75 3.51
N LYS A 186 1.52 -17.77 4.28
CA LYS A 186 2.88 -18.30 4.25
C LYS A 186 3.11 -19.36 3.16
N LYS A 187 2.06 -19.90 2.55
CA LYS A 187 2.16 -20.96 1.53
C LYS A 187 2.06 -20.47 0.08
N LYS A 188 1.74 -19.19 -0.12
CA LYS A 188 1.75 -18.50 -1.43
C LYS A 188 2.95 -17.56 -1.55
#